data_458c0e49b704da717b1ef86b4d61e61d
#
_entry.id   458c0e49b704da717b1ef86b4d61e61d
#
_cell.length_a   1.000
_cell.length_b   1.000
_cell.length_c   1.000
_cell.angle_alpha   90.00
_cell.angle_beta   90.00
_cell.angle_gamma   90.00
#
_symmetry.space_group_name_H-M   'P 1'
#
loop_
_entity.id
_entity.type
_entity.pdbx_description
1 polymer ?
#
loop_
_entity_poly.entity_id
_entity_poly.type
_entity_poly.pdbx_seq_one_letter_code
_entity_poly.pdbx_strand_id
1 'polypeptide(L)'
;MKNIRKIISGMLSLLFVTATLGSCQTDDYLVDGGKSNPYYDGTIMDYLESRDDMLFSDLVKVIKMTKWYDVFSDENADVTFFAPTDFSIDRSVDVLNYYLYNLNNMKKITDLSQVKSEVWEDMIGMYVLKGKYRLNDIAQIDTVALSTFPGQTNYTYDKKYKLTMGVCYGDANGIKYAGYRQIMCANQDYGISIYGYVSSCNIEPRNGIVHVLRLDHSFGFSSYALYSKAMEAGIDYPDDTRQGGVPLIKKREDLKNMLIINEERDE
;
A
#
# COMPACT_ATOMS: atom_id res chain seq x y z
N MET A 1 -41.28 -62.80 25.06
CA MET A 1 -40.77 -62.28 23.77
C MET A 1 -41.05 -60.77 23.55
N LYS A 2 -42.19 -60.20 23.91
CA LYS A 2 -42.51 -58.76 23.74
C LYS A 2 -41.61 -57.83 24.54
N ASN A 3 -41.18 -58.19 25.73
CA ASN A 3 -40.31 -57.34 26.60
C ASN A 3 -38.86 -57.30 26.13
N ILE A 4 -38.35 -58.39 25.55
CA ILE A 4 -36.99 -58.46 25.00
C ILE A 4 -36.87 -57.56 23.76
N ARG A 5 -37.90 -57.52 22.87
CA ARG A 5 -37.92 -56.61 21.72
C ARG A 5 -37.91 -55.12 22.10
N LYS A 6 -38.62 -54.75 23.19
CA LYS A 6 -38.60 -53.40 23.74
C LYS A 6 -37.22 -52.98 24.30
N ILE A 7 -36.55 -53.92 25.00
CA ILE A 7 -35.20 -53.69 25.54
C ILE A 7 -34.18 -53.54 24.40
N ILE A 8 -34.22 -54.40 23.41
CA ILE A 8 -33.34 -54.32 22.23
C ILE A 8 -33.59 -53.03 21.42
N SER A 9 -34.85 -52.63 21.24
CA SER A 9 -35.19 -51.36 20.59
C SER A 9 -34.71 -50.14 21.35
N GLY A 10 -34.81 -50.18 22.69
CA GLY A 10 -34.31 -49.12 23.57
C GLY A 10 -32.77 -49.01 23.55
N MET A 11 -32.07 -50.16 23.56
CA MET A 11 -30.59 -50.18 23.45
C MET A 11 -30.13 -49.68 22.06
N LEU A 12 -30.82 -50.05 20.97
CA LEU A 12 -30.50 -49.59 19.63
C LEU A 12 -30.70 -48.09 19.47
N SER A 13 -31.80 -47.53 20.04
CA SER A 13 -32.03 -46.09 20.09
C SER A 13 -30.94 -45.33 20.87
N LEU A 14 -30.51 -45.88 22.00
CA LEU A 14 -29.47 -45.28 22.82
C LEU A 14 -28.12 -45.29 22.11
N LEU A 15 -27.79 -46.37 21.40
CA LEU A 15 -26.56 -46.48 20.61
C LEU A 15 -26.54 -45.48 19.45
N PHE A 16 -27.71 -45.21 18.83
CA PHE A 16 -27.81 -44.25 17.73
C PHE A 16 -27.63 -42.80 18.22
N VAL A 17 -28.16 -42.47 19.41
CA VAL A 17 -27.99 -41.14 20.01
C VAL A 17 -26.53 -40.87 20.44
N THR A 18 -25.80 -41.88 20.95
CA THR A 18 -24.38 -41.74 21.32
C THR A 18 -23.47 -41.62 20.10
N ALA A 19 -23.83 -42.26 18.96
CA ALA A 19 -23.05 -42.14 17.72
C ALA A 19 -23.15 -40.77 17.05
N THR A 20 -24.23 -40.01 17.28
CA THR A 20 -24.41 -38.66 16.73
C THR A 20 -23.73 -37.56 17.52
N LEU A 21 -23.35 -37.82 18.75
CA LEU A 21 -22.64 -36.85 19.60
C LEU A 21 -21.12 -36.85 19.42
N GLY A 22 -20.56 -37.82 18.69
CA GLY A 22 -19.13 -37.90 18.42
C GLY A 22 -18.64 -37.30 17.10
N SER A 23 -19.51 -36.65 16.32
CA SER A 23 -19.23 -36.23 14.93
C SER A 23 -18.83 -34.77 14.78
N CYS A 24 -18.37 -34.10 15.80
CA CYS A 24 -17.81 -32.76 15.70
C CYS A 24 -16.49 -32.64 16.44
N GLN A 25 -15.49 -33.41 16.00
CA GLN A 25 -14.09 -33.02 16.21
C GLN A 25 -13.50 -32.68 14.85
N THR A 26 -13.81 -31.47 14.37
CA THR A 26 -13.18 -30.85 13.20
C THR A 26 -12.00 -29.96 13.60
N ASP A 27 -11.57 -30.01 14.84
CA ASP A 27 -10.49 -29.14 15.35
C ASP A 27 -9.09 -29.58 14.88
N ASP A 28 -8.93 -30.81 14.38
CA ASP A 28 -7.63 -31.33 13.93
C ASP A 28 -7.17 -30.79 12.55
N TYR A 29 -8.04 -30.09 11.80
CA TYR A 29 -7.70 -29.54 10.49
C TYR A 29 -7.52 -28.02 10.48
N LEU A 30 -7.90 -27.32 11.53
CA LEU A 30 -7.64 -25.90 11.72
C LEU A 30 -6.42 -25.76 12.64
N VAL A 31 -5.25 -25.87 12.07
CA VAL A 31 -4.06 -25.34 12.72
C VAL A 31 -4.26 -23.83 12.78
N ASP A 32 -4.79 -23.34 13.92
CA ASP A 32 -4.74 -21.91 14.21
C ASP A 32 -3.27 -21.51 14.26
N GLY A 33 -2.80 -20.86 13.21
CA GLY A 33 -1.43 -20.34 13.12
C GLY A 33 -1.10 -19.32 14.19
N GLY A 34 -2.04 -19.07 15.12
CA GLY A 34 -1.94 -18.05 16.15
C GLY A 34 -2.08 -16.64 15.57
N LYS A 35 -2.14 -15.67 16.45
CA LYS A 35 -2.06 -14.25 16.04
C LYS A 35 -0.62 -13.97 15.63
N SER A 36 -0.40 -13.47 14.42
CA SER A 36 0.91 -12.99 14.02
C SER A 36 1.37 -11.91 14.99
N ASN A 37 2.62 -11.97 15.42
CA ASN A 37 3.19 -10.93 16.26
C ASN A 37 3.36 -9.66 15.42
N PRO A 38 2.68 -8.55 15.73
CA PRO A 38 2.82 -7.32 14.97
C PRO A 38 4.15 -6.61 15.28
N TYR A 39 4.77 -6.89 16.42
CA TYR A 39 5.94 -6.17 16.89
C TYR A 39 7.20 -6.60 16.16
N TYR A 40 7.97 -5.61 15.73
CA TYR A 40 9.29 -5.79 15.17
C TYR A 40 10.34 -5.11 16.06
N ASP A 41 11.38 -5.85 16.45
CA ASP A 41 12.45 -5.36 17.31
C ASP A 41 13.50 -4.59 16.50
N GLY A 42 13.16 -3.39 16.10
CA GLY A 42 13.97 -2.48 15.31
C GLY A 42 13.17 -1.26 14.90
N THR A 43 13.80 -0.38 14.16
CA THR A 43 13.16 0.80 13.55
C THR A 43 12.38 0.43 12.29
N ILE A 44 11.67 1.40 11.72
CA ILE A 44 11.04 1.23 10.39
C ILE A 44 12.10 0.89 9.34
N MET A 45 13.27 1.55 9.40
CA MET A 45 14.34 1.28 8.44
C MET A 45 14.88 -0.14 8.58
N ASP A 46 15.13 -0.60 9.81
CA ASP A 46 15.58 -1.98 10.09
C ASP A 46 14.56 -3.01 9.57
N TYR A 47 13.25 -2.73 9.74
CA TYR A 47 12.20 -3.60 9.20
C TYR A 47 12.26 -3.70 7.68
N LEU A 48 12.36 -2.56 6.97
CA LEU A 48 12.40 -2.56 5.51
C LEU A 48 13.66 -3.27 4.98
N GLU A 49 14.81 -3.07 5.63
CA GLU A 49 16.08 -3.72 5.27
C GLU A 49 16.11 -5.22 5.59
N SER A 50 15.33 -5.66 6.58
CA SER A 50 15.24 -7.08 6.95
C SER A 50 14.44 -7.93 5.96
N ARG A 51 13.78 -7.31 4.98
CA ARG A 51 12.92 -8.01 4.02
C ARG A 51 13.72 -8.41 2.78
N ASP A 52 14.30 -9.62 2.82
CA ASP A 52 15.14 -10.18 1.75
C ASP A 52 14.31 -10.72 0.57
N ASP A 53 12.99 -10.62 0.64
CA ASP A 53 12.04 -11.15 -0.34
C ASP A 53 11.86 -10.25 -1.57
N MET A 54 12.80 -9.34 -1.83
CA MET A 54 12.78 -8.37 -2.94
C MET A 54 11.55 -7.44 -2.93
N LEU A 55 10.93 -7.26 -1.76
CA LEU A 55 9.71 -6.45 -1.63
C LEU A 55 10.03 -4.96 -1.49
N PHE A 56 11.17 -4.62 -0.87
CA PHE A 56 11.55 -3.25 -0.53
C PHE A 56 13.00 -2.89 -0.92
N SER A 57 13.67 -3.67 -1.76
CA SER A 57 15.07 -3.42 -2.13
C SER A 57 15.26 -2.06 -2.80
N ASP A 58 14.40 -1.72 -3.74
CA ASP A 58 14.45 -0.44 -4.46
C ASP A 58 13.86 0.69 -3.62
N LEU A 59 12.82 0.41 -2.83
CA LEU A 59 12.29 1.36 -1.84
C LEU A 59 13.39 1.77 -0.84
N VAL A 60 14.15 0.82 -0.30
CA VAL A 60 15.28 1.06 0.61
C VAL A 60 16.36 1.93 -0.06
N LYS A 61 16.72 1.62 -1.32
CA LYS A 61 17.68 2.46 -2.07
C LYS A 61 17.18 3.90 -2.19
N VAL A 62 15.92 4.07 -2.57
CA VAL A 62 15.31 5.38 -2.73
C VAL A 62 15.25 6.13 -1.39
N ILE A 63 14.83 5.48 -0.30
CA ILE A 63 14.77 6.08 1.04
C ILE A 63 16.16 6.58 1.46
N LYS A 64 17.22 5.79 1.24
CA LYS A 64 18.61 6.15 1.58
C LYS A 64 19.15 7.39 0.86
N MET A 65 18.55 7.77 -0.25
CA MET A 65 18.91 8.99 -0.99
C MET A 65 18.14 10.23 -0.49
N THR A 66 17.27 10.10 0.51
CA THR A 66 16.36 11.16 0.98
C THR A 66 16.46 11.36 2.49
N LYS A 67 15.88 12.48 2.98
CA LYS A 67 15.75 12.73 4.43
C LYS A 67 14.94 11.67 5.19
N TRP A 68 14.15 10.86 4.49
CA TRP A 68 13.32 9.84 5.11
C TRP A 68 14.13 8.71 5.75
N TYR A 69 15.39 8.53 5.31
CA TYR A 69 16.31 7.62 5.97
C TYR A 69 16.50 7.99 7.45
N ASP A 70 16.77 9.25 7.74
CA ASP A 70 16.97 9.73 9.12
C ASP A 70 15.68 9.59 9.93
N VAL A 71 14.52 9.94 9.35
CA VAL A 71 13.23 9.85 10.02
C VAL A 71 12.88 8.39 10.36
N PHE A 72 13.12 7.46 9.45
CA PHE A 72 12.78 6.05 9.66
C PHE A 72 13.79 5.30 10.52
N SER A 73 15.00 5.84 10.68
CA SER A 73 16.05 5.31 11.56
C SER A 73 16.03 5.89 12.96
N ASP A 74 15.34 7.02 13.19
CA ASP A 74 15.25 7.64 14.51
C ASP A 74 14.32 6.83 15.42
N GLU A 75 14.87 6.24 16.48
CA GLU A 75 14.12 5.44 17.47
C GLU A 75 13.01 6.24 18.18
N ASN A 76 13.13 7.57 18.24
CA ASN A 76 12.17 8.46 18.88
C ASN A 76 11.11 8.99 17.90
N ALA A 77 11.19 8.65 16.63
CA ALA A 77 10.16 9.02 15.69
C ALA A 77 8.83 8.37 16.07
N ASP A 78 7.73 9.04 15.71
CA ASP A 78 6.38 8.53 15.91
C ASP A 78 5.63 8.74 14.60
N VAL A 79 5.69 7.73 13.73
CA VAL A 79 5.21 7.84 12.36
C VAL A 79 4.40 6.62 11.92
N THR A 80 3.50 6.85 10.97
CA THR A 80 2.86 5.78 10.20
C THR A 80 3.32 5.89 8.76
N PHE A 81 3.80 4.79 8.22
CA PHE A 81 4.28 4.68 6.85
C PHE A 81 3.44 3.69 6.05
N PHE A 82 2.80 4.19 5.00
CA PHE A 82 2.15 3.36 3.99
C PHE A 82 3.19 2.95 2.95
N ALA A 83 3.85 1.82 3.16
CA ALA A 83 5.01 1.39 2.38
C ALA A 83 4.59 0.90 0.98
N PRO A 84 4.94 1.61 -0.10
CA PRO A 84 4.84 1.07 -1.45
C PRO A 84 5.88 -0.03 -1.65
N THR A 85 5.60 -0.95 -2.58
CA THR A 85 6.51 -2.04 -2.89
C THR A 85 7.41 -1.70 -4.07
N ASP A 86 8.50 -2.46 -4.26
CA ASP A 86 9.38 -2.35 -5.42
C ASP A 86 8.60 -2.46 -6.74
N PHE A 87 7.59 -3.33 -6.80
CA PHE A 87 6.71 -3.45 -7.97
C PHE A 87 6.01 -2.13 -8.35
N SER A 88 5.67 -1.30 -7.36
CA SER A 88 5.08 0.02 -7.59
C SER A 88 6.11 1.00 -8.14
N ILE A 89 7.35 0.93 -7.65
CA ILE A 89 8.47 1.76 -8.10
C ILE A 89 8.86 1.38 -9.52
N ASP A 90 9.08 0.09 -9.79
CA ASP A 90 9.46 -0.44 -11.10
C ASP A 90 8.46 -0.04 -12.18
N ARG A 91 7.16 -0.19 -11.90
CA ARG A 91 6.11 0.21 -12.83
C ARG A 91 6.13 1.71 -13.12
N SER A 92 6.42 2.54 -12.13
CA SER A 92 6.55 3.98 -12.32
C SER A 92 7.80 4.35 -13.11
N VAL A 93 8.90 3.61 -12.93
CA VAL A 93 10.13 3.73 -13.73
C VAL A 93 9.88 3.29 -15.17
N ASP A 94 9.11 2.23 -15.39
CA ASP A 94 8.73 1.79 -16.74
C ASP A 94 7.92 2.86 -17.47
N VAL A 95 6.96 3.47 -16.78
CA VAL A 95 6.18 4.60 -17.34
C VAL A 95 7.09 5.79 -17.62
N LEU A 96 7.96 6.18 -16.68
CA LEU A 96 8.96 7.22 -16.90
C LEU A 96 9.79 6.93 -18.16
N ASN A 97 10.35 5.74 -18.26
CA ASN A 97 11.19 5.31 -19.37
C ASN A 97 10.44 5.26 -20.72
N TYR A 98 9.17 4.88 -20.69
CA TYR A 98 8.30 4.94 -21.87
C TYR A 98 8.18 6.36 -22.40
N TYR A 99 7.87 7.33 -21.56
CA TYR A 99 7.72 8.74 -21.95
C TYR A 99 9.04 9.39 -22.32
N LEU A 100 10.12 9.11 -21.60
CA LEU A 100 11.46 9.60 -21.95
C LEU A 100 11.84 9.21 -23.37
N TYR A 101 11.70 7.94 -23.69
CA TYR A 101 12.15 7.40 -24.96
C TYR A 101 11.21 7.73 -26.13
N ASN A 102 9.89 7.46 -25.94
CA ASN A 102 8.95 7.52 -27.06
C ASN A 102 8.43 8.95 -27.35
N LEU A 103 8.30 9.78 -26.31
CA LEU A 103 7.73 11.12 -26.49
C LEU A 103 8.76 12.24 -26.43
N ASN A 104 9.80 12.08 -25.62
CA ASN A 104 10.78 13.15 -25.42
C ASN A 104 12.11 12.90 -26.16
N ASN A 105 12.24 11.77 -26.87
CA ASN A 105 13.49 11.37 -27.55
C ASN A 105 14.73 11.44 -26.63
N MET A 106 14.53 11.11 -25.34
CA MET A 106 15.57 11.06 -24.32
C MET A 106 16.01 9.62 -24.05
N LYS A 107 17.18 9.45 -23.45
CA LYS A 107 17.62 8.13 -23.00
C LYS A 107 16.76 7.66 -21.82
N LYS A 108 16.52 6.36 -21.74
CA LYS A 108 15.94 5.72 -20.56
C LYS A 108 16.90 5.83 -19.39
N ILE A 109 16.35 5.95 -18.18
CA ILE A 109 17.14 5.74 -16.97
C ILE A 109 17.41 4.25 -16.79
N THR A 110 18.55 3.92 -16.24
CA THR A 110 19.00 2.55 -15.94
C THR A 110 19.30 2.36 -14.45
N ASP A 111 19.31 3.45 -13.69
CA ASP A 111 19.53 3.46 -12.25
C ASP A 111 18.64 4.50 -11.59
N LEU A 112 18.13 4.19 -10.40
CA LEU A 112 17.24 5.07 -9.63
C LEU A 112 17.91 6.39 -9.23
N SER A 113 19.24 6.40 -9.07
CA SER A 113 20.01 7.61 -8.74
C SER A 113 20.03 8.66 -9.84
N GLN A 114 19.62 8.30 -11.06
CA GLN A 114 19.48 9.25 -12.17
C GLN A 114 18.26 10.17 -12.01
N VAL A 115 17.29 9.77 -11.20
CA VAL A 115 16.20 10.64 -10.75
C VAL A 115 16.66 11.36 -9.49
N LYS A 116 16.53 12.68 -9.46
CA LYS A 116 17.02 13.50 -8.35
C LYS A 116 16.39 13.10 -7.02
N SER A 117 17.19 13.13 -5.96
CA SER A 117 16.77 12.77 -4.60
C SER A 117 15.54 13.54 -4.11
N GLU A 118 15.42 14.81 -4.50
CA GLU A 118 14.25 15.65 -4.17
C GLU A 118 12.93 15.11 -4.73
N VAL A 119 12.96 14.45 -5.89
CA VAL A 119 11.80 13.81 -6.49
C VAL A 119 11.38 12.60 -5.64
N TRP A 120 12.35 11.76 -5.28
CA TRP A 120 12.09 10.60 -4.41
C TRP A 120 11.62 11.02 -3.02
N GLU A 121 12.25 12.07 -2.45
CA GLU A 121 11.86 12.61 -1.16
C GLU A 121 10.39 13.07 -1.16
N ASP A 122 10.00 13.76 -2.20
CA ASP A 122 8.63 14.23 -2.38
C ASP A 122 7.63 13.08 -2.56
N MET A 123 7.99 12.10 -3.38
CA MET A 123 7.14 10.93 -3.65
C MET A 123 6.92 10.08 -2.39
N ILE A 124 7.98 9.80 -1.61
CA ILE A 124 7.87 9.05 -0.34
C ILE A 124 7.08 9.86 0.68
N GLY A 125 7.26 11.18 0.71
CA GLY A 125 6.55 12.07 1.63
C GLY A 125 5.02 11.99 1.54
N MET A 126 4.48 11.55 0.41
CA MET A 126 3.03 11.32 0.25
C MET A 126 2.48 10.22 1.16
N TYR A 127 3.34 9.33 1.66
CA TYR A 127 2.99 8.13 2.40
C TYR A 127 3.31 8.17 3.88
N VAL A 128 3.89 9.25 4.37
CA VAL A 128 4.37 9.36 5.76
C VAL A 128 3.47 10.29 6.56
N LEU A 129 2.93 9.78 7.66
CA LEU A 129 2.12 10.54 8.61
C LEU A 129 2.81 10.62 9.97
N LYS A 130 2.57 11.70 10.72
CA LYS A 130 2.93 11.77 12.15
C LYS A 130 1.92 11.01 12.98
N GLY A 131 2.41 10.28 14.00
CA GLY A 131 1.60 9.48 14.90
C GLY A 131 1.43 8.04 14.43
N LYS A 132 1.00 7.18 15.35
CA LYS A 132 0.79 5.74 15.12
C LYS A 132 -0.68 5.45 14.88
N TYR A 133 -1.03 5.13 13.66
CA TYR A 133 -2.40 4.77 13.24
C TYR A 133 -2.48 3.28 12.93
N ARG A 134 -3.00 2.49 13.87
CA ARG A 134 -3.34 1.08 13.63
C ARG A 134 -4.68 0.97 12.91
N LEU A 135 -4.97 -0.19 12.36
CA LEU A 135 -6.26 -0.46 11.70
C LEU A 135 -7.47 -0.05 12.56
N ASN A 136 -7.39 -0.25 13.89
CA ASN A 136 -8.48 0.09 14.80
C ASN A 136 -8.56 1.59 15.14
N ASP A 137 -7.53 2.36 14.84
CA ASP A 137 -7.47 3.81 15.07
C ASP A 137 -7.98 4.60 13.86
N ILE A 138 -8.24 3.89 12.73
CA ILE A 138 -8.63 4.50 11.47
C ILE A 138 -10.15 4.40 11.30
N ALA A 139 -10.77 5.52 10.92
CA ALA A 139 -12.21 5.59 10.72
C ALA A 139 -12.67 4.73 9.52
N GLN A 140 -13.92 4.28 9.56
CA GLN A 140 -14.52 3.57 8.42
C GLN A 140 -14.63 4.48 7.20
N ILE A 141 -14.36 3.91 6.02
CA ILE A 141 -14.60 4.56 4.74
C ILE A 141 -15.43 3.65 3.83
N ASP A 142 -16.37 4.26 3.10
CA ASP A 142 -17.10 3.61 2.02
C ASP A 142 -17.16 4.57 0.83
N THR A 143 -16.49 4.22 -0.26
CA THR A 143 -16.40 5.07 -1.46
C THR A 143 -17.75 5.29 -2.14
N VAL A 144 -18.74 4.44 -1.89
CA VAL A 144 -20.10 4.58 -2.39
C VAL A 144 -20.98 5.42 -1.45
N ALA A 145 -20.64 5.48 -0.16
CA ALA A 145 -21.39 6.18 0.88
C ALA A 145 -20.53 7.17 1.68
N LEU A 146 -19.71 7.96 0.99
CA LEU A 146 -18.75 8.91 1.60
C LEU A 146 -19.40 9.93 2.53
N SER A 147 -20.67 10.29 2.32
CA SER A 147 -21.39 11.20 3.23
C SER A 147 -21.60 10.61 4.63
N THR A 148 -21.64 9.28 4.72
CA THR A 148 -21.85 8.55 5.98
C THR A 148 -20.54 8.03 6.54
N PHE A 149 -19.66 7.53 5.68
CA PHE A 149 -18.37 6.94 6.02
C PHE A 149 -17.24 7.58 5.22
N PRO A 150 -16.82 8.80 5.62
CA PRO A 150 -15.84 9.58 4.85
C PRO A 150 -14.38 9.11 5.04
N GLY A 151 -14.10 8.22 6.00
CA GLY A 151 -12.75 7.98 6.47
C GLY A 151 -12.22 9.15 7.29
N GLN A 152 -10.90 9.30 7.29
CA GLN A 152 -10.23 10.43 7.95
C GLN A 152 -9.11 10.96 7.04
N THR A 153 -8.91 12.29 7.09
CA THR A 153 -7.88 12.97 6.32
C THR A 153 -6.87 13.59 7.25
N ASN A 154 -5.61 13.27 7.03
CA ASN A 154 -4.49 13.78 7.79
C ASN A 154 -3.50 14.47 6.84
N TYR A 155 -2.81 15.49 7.32
CA TYR A 155 -1.65 16.03 6.61
C TYR A 155 -0.49 15.04 6.70
N THR A 156 0.26 14.91 5.62
CA THR A 156 1.53 14.18 5.61
C THR A 156 2.52 14.78 6.61
N TYR A 157 3.59 14.05 6.92
CA TYR A 157 4.57 14.41 7.94
C TYR A 157 5.12 15.84 7.77
N ASP A 158 5.43 16.23 6.55
CA ASP A 158 5.90 17.55 6.16
C ASP A 158 4.77 18.55 5.85
N LYS A 159 3.52 18.13 6.00
CA LYS A 159 2.29 18.90 5.74
C LYS A 159 2.11 19.33 4.27
N LYS A 160 2.84 18.72 3.36
CA LYS A 160 2.79 19.07 1.93
C LYS A 160 1.54 18.52 1.26
N TYR A 161 1.10 17.32 1.66
CA TYR A 161 -0.05 16.63 1.09
C TYR A 161 -1.11 16.33 2.13
N LYS A 162 -2.31 16.03 1.65
CA LYS A 162 -3.40 15.49 2.46
C LYS A 162 -3.66 14.05 2.06
N LEU A 163 -3.48 13.13 3.00
CA LEU A 163 -3.77 11.73 2.82
C LEU A 163 -5.10 11.39 3.50
N THR A 164 -6.06 10.96 2.72
CA THR A 164 -7.29 10.34 3.24
C THR A 164 -7.04 8.87 3.44
N MET A 165 -7.36 8.36 4.61
CA MET A 165 -7.28 6.93 4.91
C MET A 165 -8.59 6.46 5.56
N GLY A 166 -8.90 5.19 5.38
CA GLY A 166 -10.10 4.61 5.97
C GLY A 166 -10.07 3.09 5.96
N VAL A 167 -10.86 2.50 6.83
CA VAL A 167 -11.09 1.06 6.85
C VAL A 167 -12.32 0.74 6.02
N CYS A 168 -12.12 0.03 4.93
CA CYS A 168 -13.21 -0.56 4.15
C CYS A 168 -13.64 -1.86 4.82
N TYR A 169 -14.94 -2.06 4.92
CA TYR A 169 -15.55 -3.28 5.42
C TYR A 169 -16.18 -4.03 4.26
N GLY A 170 -15.78 -5.27 4.06
CA GLY A 170 -16.44 -6.15 3.10
C GLY A 170 -17.81 -6.63 3.60
N ASP A 171 -18.62 -7.13 2.70
CA ASP A 171 -19.88 -7.79 3.03
C ASP A 171 -19.64 -9.27 3.27
N ALA A 172 -20.43 -9.91 4.14
CA ALA A 172 -20.40 -11.35 4.36
C ALA A 172 -21.82 -11.91 4.47
N ASN A 173 -22.10 -13.00 3.77
CA ASN A 173 -23.38 -13.70 3.80
C ASN A 173 -24.60 -12.78 3.54
N GLY A 174 -24.45 -11.77 2.68
CA GLY A 174 -25.50 -10.79 2.36
C GLY A 174 -25.70 -9.70 3.43
N ILE A 175 -24.88 -9.69 4.47
CA ILE A 175 -24.91 -8.65 5.51
C ILE A 175 -23.82 -7.62 5.19
N LYS A 176 -24.21 -6.35 5.04
CA LYS A 176 -23.28 -5.25 4.79
C LYS A 176 -22.32 -5.07 5.96
N TYR A 177 -21.05 -4.83 5.61
CA TYR A 177 -19.97 -4.53 6.55
C TYR A 177 -19.64 -5.63 7.56
N ALA A 178 -20.14 -6.86 7.37
CA ALA A 178 -19.88 -8.00 8.27
C ALA A 178 -18.66 -8.83 7.86
N GLY A 179 -18.01 -8.47 6.76
CA GLY A 179 -16.86 -9.20 6.21
C GLY A 179 -15.50 -8.69 6.68
N TYR A 180 -14.49 -8.95 5.87
CA TYR A 180 -13.12 -8.54 6.15
C TYR A 180 -12.97 -7.01 6.22
N ARG A 181 -11.91 -6.58 6.91
CA ARG A 181 -11.51 -5.17 6.99
C ARG A 181 -10.21 -4.96 6.23
N GLN A 182 -10.14 -3.90 5.45
CA GLN A 182 -8.96 -3.54 4.69
C GLN A 182 -8.75 -2.02 4.76
N ILE A 183 -7.52 -1.59 5.03
CA ILE A 183 -7.18 -0.17 4.98
C ILE A 183 -7.02 0.24 3.53
N MET A 184 -7.56 1.41 3.19
CA MET A 184 -7.26 2.13 1.95
C MET A 184 -6.69 3.51 2.28
N CYS A 185 -5.89 4.05 1.38
CA CYS A 185 -5.41 5.43 1.43
C CYS A 185 -5.46 6.07 0.05
N ALA A 186 -5.69 7.39 0.03
CA ALA A 186 -5.76 8.18 -1.19
C ALA A 186 -5.13 9.57 -0.95
N ASN A 187 -4.32 10.04 -1.89
CA ASN A 187 -3.85 11.41 -1.86
C ASN A 187 -4.93 12.33 -2.45
N GLN A 188 -5.37 13.33 -1.68
CA GLN A 188 -6.46 14.22 -2.09
C GLN A 188 -6.16 15.05 -3.33
N ASP A 189 -4.89 15.32 -3.63
CA ASP A 189 -4.50 16.07 -4.83
C ASP A 189 -4.83 15.32 -6.13
N TYR A 190 -4.95 13.98 -6.05
CA TYR A 190 -5.35 13.13 -7.17
C TYR A 190 -6.81 12.64 -7.06
N GLY A 191 -7.50 13.03 -5.98
CA GLY A 191 -8.88 12.65 -5.70
C GLY A 191 -9.01 11.27 -5.04
N ILE A 192 -10.16 11.05 -4.40
CA ILE A 192 -10.44 9.81 -3.64
C ILE A 192 -10.66 8.58 -4.54
N SER A 193 -10.86 8.80 -5.83
CA SER A 193 -11.04 7.72 -6.80
C SER A 193 -9.73 6.98 -7.09
N ILE A 194 -8.58 7.61 -6.83
CA ILE A 194 -7.26 7.01 -6.99
C ILE A 194 -6.72 6.67 -5.61
N TYR A 195 -6.88 5.42 -5.22
CA TYR A 195 -6.52 4.93 -3.91
C TYR A 195 -5.62 3.69 -3.98
N GLY A 196 -4.88 3.48 -2.89
CA GLY A 196 -4.12 2.26 -2.65
C GLY A 196 -4.75 1.44 -1.53
N TYR A 197 -4.86 0.14 -1.72
CA TYR A 197 -5.21 -0.79 -0.65
C TYR A 197 -3.97 -1.31 0.06
N VAL A 198 -4.12 -1.56 1.36
CA VAL A 198 -3.09 -2.21 2.18
C VAL A 198 -3.22 -3.72 2.07
N SER A 199 -2.11 -4.41 1.84
CA SER A 199 -2.02 -5.88 1.84
C SER A 199 -1.68 -6.44 3.21
N SER A 200 -0.76 -5.79 3.95
CA SER A 200 -0.38 -6.16 5.33
C SER A 200 -0.41 -4.92 6.20
N CYS A 201 -1.13 -4.99 7.31
CA CYS A 201 -1.29 -3.86 8.20
C CYS A 201 -0.75 -4.13 9.61
N ASN A 202 -0.57 -3.06 10.39
CA ASN A 202 -0.17 -3.11 11.79
C ASN A 202 1.18 -3.82 12.03
N ILE A 203 2.15 -3.62 11.15
CA ILE A 203 3.53 -3.98 11.46
C ILE A 203 4.06 -2.87 12.37
N GLU A 204 4.54 -3.22 13.55
CA GLU A 204 4.87 -2.29 14.64
C GLU A 204 6.38 -2.29 14.97
N PRO A 205 7.23 -1.62 14.17
CA PRO A 205 8.56 -1.24 14.60
C PRO A 205 8.51 -0.32 15.83
N ARG A 206 9.61 -0.18 16.57
CA ARG A 206 9.67 0.64 17.79
C ARG A 206 9.21 2.08 17.56
N ASN A 207 9.57 2.65 16.41
CA ASN A 207 9.36 4.05 16.08
C ASN A 207 8.15 4.33 15.18
N GLY A 208 7.25 3.35 14.97
CA GLY A 208 6.09 3.64 14.13
C GLY A 208 5.17 2.45 13.84
N ILE A 209 4.37 2.65 12.80
CA ILE A 209 3.49 1.65 12.20
C ILE A 209 3.80 1.58 10.70
N VAL A 210 3.92 0.37 10.16
CA VAL A 210 4.04 0.15 8.73
C VAL A 210 2.80 -0.57 8.21
N HIS A 211 2.24 -0.03 7.14
CA HIS A 211 1.19 -0.64 6.35
C HIS A 211 1.71 -0.87 4.93
N VAL A 212 1.84 -2.12 4.53
CA VAL A 212 2.34 -2.46 3.19
C VAL A 212 1.22 -2.32 2.16
N LEU A 213 1.43 -1.54 1.13
CA LEU A 213 0.49 -1.38 0.04
C LEU A 213 0.47 -2.61 -0.87
N ARG A 214 -0.63 -2.82 -1.57
CA ARG A 214 -0.75 -3.90 -2.55
C ARG A 214 0.19 -3.66 -3.73
N LEU A 215 0.55 -4.76 -4.40
CA LEU A 215 1.45 -4.76 -5.56
C LEU A 215 0.91 -3.96 -6.76
N ASP A 216 -0.41 -3.80 -6.84
CA ASP A 216 -1.09 -3.07 -7.91
C ASP A 216 -1.17 -1.55 -7.68
N HIS A 217 -0.69 -1.06 -6.53
CA HIS A 217 -0.66 0.37 -6.23
C HIS A 217 0.24 1.15 -7.19
N SER A 218 -0.24 2.29 -7.67
CA SER A 218 0.57 3.23 -8.46
C SER A 218 1.39 4.13 -7.53
N PHE A 219 2.71 4.07 -7.62
CA PHE A 219 3.60 4.89 -6.79
C PHE A 219 3.34 6.39 -7.02
N GLY A 220 3.15 7.14 -5.93
CA GLY A 220 2.74 8.54 -5.97
C GLY A 220 1.25 8.75 -6.25
N PHE A 221 0.40 7.72 -6.15
CA PHE A 221 -1.04 7.76 -6.45
C PHE A 221 -1.40 8.12 -7.89
N SER A 222 -0.42 8.10 -8.79
CA SER A 222 -0.65 8.30 -10.22
C SER A 222 0.47 7.61 -10.99
N SER A 223 0.13 6.91 -12.06
CA SER A 223 1.12 6.29 -12.95
C SER A 223 2.08 7.31 -13.58
N TYR A 224 1.66 8.57 -13.68
CA TYR A 224 2.45 9.66 -14.27
C TYR A 224 3.21 10.49 -13.23
N ALA A 225 3.02 10.26 -11.93
CA ALA A 225 3.59 11.13 -10.90
C ALA A 225 5.11 11.22 -10.98
N LEU A 226 5.79 10.07 -11.11
CA LEU A 226 7.25 10.03 -11.20
C LEU A 226 7.75 10.74 -12.47
N TYR A 227 7.12 10.48 -13.63
CA TYR A 227 7.47 11.13 -14.88
C TYR A 227 7.33 12.64 -14.78
N SER A 228 6.18 13.14 -14.31
CA SER A 228 5.92 14.57 -14.21
C SER A 228 6.94 15.27 -13.32
N LYS A 229 7.24 14.70 -12.13
CA LYS A 229 8.19 15.28 -11.18
C LYS A 229 9.62 15.18 -11.65
N ALA A 230 10.01 14.07 -12.27
CA ALA A 230 11.35 13.88 -12.80
C ALA A 230 11.64 14.86 -13.98
N MET A 231 10.63 15.10 -14.83
CA MET A 231 10.77 16.07 -15.92
C MET A 231 10.84 17.52 -15.43
N GLU A 232 10.14 17.85 -14.34
CA GLU A 232 10.21 19.18 -13.70
C GLU A 232 11.57 19.41 -13.05
N ALA A 233 12.10 18.40 -12.33
CA ALA A 233 13.36 18.49 -11.63
C ALA A 233 14.59 18.34 -12.54
N GLY A 234 14.44 17.61 -13.64
CA GLY A 234 15.51 17.17 -14.53
C GLY A 234 16.06 15.80 -14.12
N ILE A 235 16.69 15.13 -15.09
CA ILE A 235 17.26 13.78 -14.94
C ILE A 235 18.78 13.87 -15.08
N ASP A 236 19.49 13.18 -14.20
CA ASP A 236 20.94 13.14 -14.18
C ASP A 236 21.44 11.95 -15.01
N TYR A 237 21.98 12.23 -16.20
CA TYR A 237 22.63 11.22 -17.03
C TYR A 237 24.14 11.28 -16.80
N PRO A 238 24.77 10.22 -16.27
CA PRO A 238 26.21 10.14 -16.20
C PRO A 238 26.78 10.20 -17.64
N ASP A 239 27.77 11.04 -17.89
CA ASP A 239 28.48 11.18 -19.16
C ASP A 239 27.66 11.73 -20.35
N ASP A 240 26.69 12.60 -20.16
CA ASP A 240 26.05 13.28 -21.28
C ASP A 240 26.85 14.50 -21.73
N THR A 241 27.95 14.25 -22.46
CA THR A 241 28.74 15.26 -23.16
C THR A 241 28.02 15.86 -24.38
N ARG A 242 26.75 15.53 -24.62
CA ARG A 242 25.94 16.12 -25.68
C ARG A 242 25.35 17.44 -25.24
N GLN A 243 26.06 18.51 -25.54
CA GLN A 243 25.50 19.88 -25.64
C GLN A 243 24.50 19.91 -26.79
N GLY A 244 23.29 19.53 -26.52
CA GLY A 244 22.16 19.58 -27.45
C GLY A 244 20.90 19.37 -26.64
N GLY A 245 20.65 20.31 -25.73
CA GLY A 245 19.47 20.28 -24.89
C GLY A 245 18.21 20.25 -25.75
N VAL A 246 17.47 19.14 -25.71
CA VAL A 246 16.05 19.16 -26.03
C VAL A 246 15.42 20.16 -25.06
N PRO A 247 14.59 21.11 -25.50
CA PRO A 247 13.98 22.09 -24.63
C PRO A 247 13.19 21.33 -23.56
N LEU A 248 13.59 21.47 -22.33
CA LEU A 248 12.77 21.03 -21.18
C LEU A 248 11.39 21.65 -21.35
N ILE A 249 10.35 20.86 -21.13
CA ILE A 249 8.98 21.39 -21.06
C ILE A 249 8.99 22.50 -20.01
N LYS A 250 9.01 23.73 -20.47
CA LYS A 250 9.32 24.89 -19.63
C LYS A 250 8.17 25.37 -18.77
N LYS A 251 6.95 24.79 -18.92
CA LYS A 251 5.77 25.25 -18.18
C LYS A 251 4.92 24.10 -17.67
N ARG A 252 4.51 24.23 -16.43
CA ARG A 252 3.52 23.35 -15.77
C ARG A 252 2.21 23.24 -16.56
N GLU A 253 1.88 24.27 -17.36
CA GLU A 253 0.73 24.31 -18.26
C GLU A 253 0.88 23.33 -19.43
N ASP A 254 2.09 23.15 -19.96
CA ASP A 254 2.32 22.23 -21.08
C ASP A 254 2.16 20.77 -20.65
N LEU A 255 2.58 20.45 -19.43
CA LEU A 255 2.36 19.12 -18.83
C LEU A 255 0.87 18.83 -18.56
N LYS A 256 0.12 19.82 -18.06
CA LYS A 256 -1.32 19.68 -17.85
C LYS A 256 -2.06 19.44 -19.18
N ASN A 257 -1.71 20.17 -20.22
CA ASN A 257 -2.34 20.02 -21.53
C ASN A 257 -2.03 18.66 -22.16
N MET A 258 -0.83 18.11 -21.96
CA MET A 258 -0.48 16.75 -22.41
C MET A 258 -1.25 15.66 -21.65
N LEU A 259 -1.51 15.85 -20.35
CA LEU A 259 -2.29 14.91 -19.55
C LEU A 259 -3.77 14.88 -19.97
N ILE A 260 -4.37 16.06 -20.25
CA ILE A 260 -5.77 16.19 -20.70
C ILE A 260 -5.98 15.53 -22.06
N ILE A 261 -5.04 15.67 -23.00
CA ILE A 261 -5.14 15.08 -24.34
C ILE A 261 -5.12 13.54 -24.30
N ASN A 262 -4.50 12.94 -23.30
CA ASN A 262 -4.44 11.48 -23.19
C ASN A 262 -5.69 10.89 -22.51
N GLU A 263 -6.32 11.61 -21.58
CA GLU A 263 -7.62 11.20 -21.00
C GLU A 263 -8.75 11.21 -22.03
N GLU A 264 -8.76 12.16 -22.97
CA GLU A 264 -9.75 12.21 -24.06
C GLU A 264 -9.55 11.16 -25.18
N ARG A 265 -8.44 10.43 -25.16
CA ARG A 265 -8.14 9.40 -26.17
C ARG A 265 -8.50 7.99 -25.73
N ASP A 266 -8.76 7.81 -24.45
CA ASP A 266 -9.11 6.52 -23.83
C ASP A 266 -10.63 6.40 -23.55
N GLU A 267 -11.46 7.38 -23.98
CA GLU A 267 -12.92 7.29 -24.08
C GLU A 267 -13.34 6.92 -25.53
#